data_67c5de0a35215ecc37627fafc55bf247
#
_entry.id   67c5de0a35215ecc37627fafc55bf247
#
_cell.length_a   1.000
_cell.length_b   1.000
_cell.length_c   1.000
_cell.angle_alpha   90.00
_cell.angle_beta   90.00
_cell.angle_gamma   90.00
#
_symmetry.space_group_name_H-M   'P 1'
#
loop_
_entity.id
_entity.type
_entity.pdbx_description
1 polymer ?
#
loop_
_entity_poly.entity_id
_entity_poly.type
_entity_poly.pdbx_seq_one_letter_code
_entity_poly.pdbx_strand_id
1 'polypeptide(L)'
;IVYNLFQSFVERKFSALRFNFRGVGRSQGSYDNGIGELSDAASALDWLQSINPNSTTCWIGGYSFGAWISMQLLMRRPEIAGFISIAPPANNFDFTFLAPCPASGLIVHGSRDETVPEADAAALAERLQAQRGIAIDYRKIPGATHFFQGKMDRVTKEVGIYLDANLKVEAA
;
A
#
# COMPACT_ATOMS: atom_id res chain seq x y z
N ILE A 1 5.31 11.29 1.16
CA ILE A 1 4.97 10.03 0.46
C ILE A 1 3.49 9.74 0.65
N VAL A 2 3.01 9.48 1.87
CA VAL A 2 1.60 9.14 2.15
C VAL A 2 0.62 10.21 1.65
N TYR A 3 0.95 11.48 1.79
CA TYR A 3 0.13 12.56 1.24
C TYR A 3 -0.01 12.48 -0.29
N ASN A 4 1.07 12.24 -1.01
CA ASN A 4 1.05 12.12 -2.47
C ASN A 4 0.26 10.87 -2.91
N LEU A 5 0.41 9.76 -2.19
CA LEU A 5 -0.40 8.57 -2.44
C LEU A 5 -1.89 8.85 -2.24
N PHE A 6 -2.25 9.52 -1.13
CA PHE A 6 -3.62 9.98 -0.87
C PHE A 6 -4.16 10.84 -2.03
N GLN A 7 -3.39 11.85 -2.48
CA GLN A 7 -3.78 12.71 -3.58
C GLN A 7 -3.99 11.95 -4.90
N SER A 8 -3.18 10.92 -5.18
CA SER A 8 -3.35 10.08 -6.36
C SER A 8 -4.72 9.39 -6.42
N PHE A 9 -5.30 9.03 -5.28
CA PHE A 9 -6.66 8.49 -5.18
C PHE A 9 -7.73 9.60 -5.29
N VAL A 10 -7.53 10.73 -4.60
CA VAL A 10 -8.48 11.85 -4.63
C VAL A 10 -8.67 12.40 -6.06
N GLU A 11 -7.59 12.53 -6.83
CA GLU A 11 -7.62 12.95 -8.23
C GLU A 11 -8.46 12.00 -9.12
N ARG A 12 -8.59 10.74 -8.69
CA ARG A 12 -9.40 9.70 -9.35
C ARG A 12 -10.79 9.53 -8.76
N LYS A 13 -11.25 10.53 -7.99
CA LYS A 13 -12.59 10.60 -7.40
C LYS A 13 -12.88 9.56 -6.32
N PHE A 14 -11.84 8.99 -5.71
CA PHE A 14 -12.04 8.18 -4.52
C PHE A 14 -12.36 9.04 -3.29
N SER A 15 -13.23 8.54 -2.45
CA SER A 15 -13.28 8.96 -1.05
C SER A 15 -12.05 8.36 -0.36
N ALA A 16 -11.08 9.18 -0.03
CA ALA A 16 -9.81 8.73 0.51
C ALA A 16 -9.62 9.17 1.96
N LEU A 17 -9.01 8.32 2.76
CA LEU A 17 -8.64 8.60 4.14
C LEU A 17 -7.14 8.32 4.33
N ARG A 18 -6.45 9.27 4.94
CA ARG A 18 -5.12 9.07 5.51
C ARG A 18 -5.16 9.39 7.00
N PHE A 19 -4.46 8.59 7.78
CA PHE A 19 -4.46 8.75 9.23
C PHE A 19 -3.07 8.47 9.81
N ASN A 20 -2.86 8.86 11.06
CA ASN A 20 -1.69 8.48 11.83
C ASN A 20 -2.06 7.34 12.77
N PHE A 21 -1.23 6.31 12.80
CA PHE A 21 -1.35 5.23 13.78
C PHE A 21 -1.23 5.75 15.21
N ARG A 22 -1.65 4.90 16.17
CA ARG A 22 -1.49 5.16 17.60
C ARG A 22 -0.08 5.64 17.95
N GLY A 23 0.02 6.60 18.83
CA GLY A 23 1.29 7.19 19.26
C GLY A 23 1.99 8.07 18.23
N VAL A 24 1.43 8.29 17.04
CA VAL A 24 2.02 9.14 16.00
C VAL A 24 1.29 10.48 15.91
N GLY A 25 2.03 11.58 15.92
CA GLY A 25 1.49 12.93 15.82
C GLY A 25 0.55 13.27 16.97
N ARG A 26 -0.74 13.44 16.70
CA ARG A 26 -1.77 13.72 17.70
C ARG A 26 -2.61 12.49 18.07
N SER A 27 -2.34 11.34 17.47
CA SER A 27 -3.03 10.09 17.80
C SER A 27 -2.61 9.61 19.20
N GLN A 28 -3.60 9.21 19.99
CA GLN A 28 -3.39 8.69 21.33
C GLN A 28 -2.78 7.27 21.29
N GLY A 29 -2.37 6.77 22.45
CA GLY A 29 -1.79 5.45 22.60
C GLY A 29 -0.30 5.41 22.33
N SER A 30 0.23 4.22 22.11
CA SER A 30 1.64 3.95 21.85
C SER A 30 1.79 2.83 20.83
N TYR A 31 2.97 2.73 20.24
CA TYR A 31 3.31 1.66 19.30
C TYR A 31 3.09 0.27 19.93
N ASP A 32 2.42 -0.61 19.20
CA ASP A 32 2.00 -1.94 19.66
C ASP A 32 2.42 -3.07 18.69
N ASN A 33 3.62 -2.96 18.16
CA ASN A 33 4.26 -3.99 17.32
C ASN A 33 3.41 -4.46 16.13
N GLY A 34 2.55 -3.61 15.62
CA GLY A 34 1.69 -3.87 14.46
C GLY A 34 0.30 -4.44 14.82
N ILE A 35 0.09 -4.96 16.03
CA ILE A 35 -1.21 -5.51 16.45
C ILE A 35 -2.23 -4.39 16.59
N GLY A 36 -1.90 -3.39 17.38
CA GLY A 36 -2.75 -2.22 17.56
C GLY A 36 -2.88 -1.38 16.30
N GLU A 37 -1.79 -1.20 15.56
CA GLU A 37 -1.80 -0.45 14.30
C GLU A 37 -2.68 -1.12 13.23
N LEU A 38 -2.75 -2.44 13.20
CA LEU A 38 -3.68 -3.18 12.34
C LEU A 38 -5.14 -2.92 12.75
N SER A 39 -5.42 -2.87 14.05
CA SER A 39 -6.75 -2.50 14.57
C SER A 39 -7.10 -1.05 14.21
N ASP A 40 -6.15 -0.12 14.29
CA ASP A 40 -6.34 1.26 13.86
C ASP A 40 -6.71 1.35 12.38
N ALA A 41 -6.00 0.60 11.53
CA ALA A 41 -6.27 0.54 10.09
C ALA A 41 -7.65 -0.07 9.78
N ALA A 42 -8.04 -1.13 10.48
CA ALA A 42 -9.37 -1.73 10.34
C ALA A 42 -10.48 -0.74 10.74
N SER A 43 -10.32 -0.05 11.87
CA SER A 43 -11.29 0.96 12.34
C SER A 43 -11.39 2.15 11.37
N ALA A 44 -10.26 2.59 10.79
CA ALA A 44 -10.24 3.65 9.79
C ALA A 44 -10.99 3.24 8.51
N LEU A 45 -10.82 1.99 8.08
CA LEU A 45 -11.55 1.44 6.93
C LEU A 45 -13.05 1.33 7.22
N ASP A 46 -13.44 0.79 8.38
CA ASP A 46 -14.85 0.68 8.78
C ASP A 46 -15.54 2.04 8.82
N TRP A 47 -14.84 3.05 9.35
CA TRP A 47 -15.37 4.41 9.37
C TRP A 47 -15.53 4.97 7.93
N LEU A 48 -14.51 4.82 7.07
CA LEU A 48 -14.58 5.30 5.69
C LEU A 48 -15.74 4.65 4.92
N GLN A 49 -15.93 3.35 5.09
CA GLN A 49 -17.03 2.61 4.47
C GLN A 49 -18.40 3.07 5.01
N SER A 50 -18.51 3.33 6.30
CA SER A 50 -19.78 3.76 6.93
C SER A 50 -20.29 5.09 6.36
N ILE A 51 -19.38 5.99 5.96
CA ILE A 51 -19.75 7.28 5.36
C ILE A 51 -19.82 7.23 3.82
N ASN A 52 -19.48 6.09 3.21
CA ASN A 52 -19.54 5.85 1.77
C ASN A 52 -20.28 4.55 1.45
N PRO A 53 -21.55 4.38 1.85
CA PRO A 53 -22.27 3.10 1.78
C PRO A 53 -22.52 2.60 0.35
N ASN A 54 -22.42 3.49 -0.64
CA ASN A 54 -22.61 3.16 -2.06
C ASN A 54 -21.29 2.92 -2.82
N SER A 55 -20.17 2.84 -2.11
CA SER A 55 -18.88 2.57 -2.72
C SER A 55 -18.84 1.14 -3.28
N THR A 56 -18.41 0.99 -4.53
CA THR A 56 -18.37 -0.30 -5.23
C THR A 56 -16.98 -0.95 -5.21
N THR A 57 -15.94 -0.18 -4.90
CA THR A 57 -14.56 -0.68 -4.87
C THR A 57 -13.81 -0.09 -3.68
N CYS A 58 -12.90 -0.87 -3.12
CA CYS A 58 -12.05 -0.49 -2.00
C CYS A 58 -10.58 -0.76 -2.35
N TRP A 59 -9.72 0.20 -2.08
CA TRP A 59 -8.28 0.09 -2.30
C TRP A 59 -7.53 0.46 -1.03
N ILE A 60 -6.37 -0.16 -0.84
CA ILE A 60 -5.51 0.16 0.29
C ILE A 60 -4.13 0.57 -0.20
N GLY A 61 -3.51 1.52 0.51
CA GLY A 61 -2.16 1.95 0.21
C GLY A 61 -1.34 2.17 1.46
N GLY A 62 -0.06 1.84 1.39
CA GLY A 62 0.84 2.05 2.51
C GLY A 62 2.29 2.32 2.09
N TYR A 63 3.03 2.95 2.99
CA TYR A 63 4.45 3.23 2.85
C TYR A 63 5.20 2.62 4.03
N SER A 64 6.31 1.92 3.73
CA SER A 64 7.20 1.33 4.73
C SER A 64 6.40 0.48 5.75
N PHE A 65 6.46 0.76 7.04
CA PHE A 65 5.66 0.09 8.06
C PHE A 65 4.16 0.07 7.72
N GLY A 66 3.63 1.19 7.20
CA GLY A 66 2.24 1.24 6.74
C GLY A 66 1.94 0.31 5.56
N ALA A 67 2.92 -0.01 4.72
CA ALA A 67 2.78 -1.02 3.68
C ALA A 67 2.60 -2.42 4.27
N TRP A 68 3.36 -2.77 5.31
CA TRP A 68 3.21 -4.05 6.00
C TRP A 68 1.85 -4.18 6.70
N ILE A 69 1.38 -3.12 7.38
CA ILE A 69 0.05 -3.10 8.00
C ILE A 69 -1.07 -3.21 6.95
N SER A 70 -0.95 -2.48 5.83
CA SER A 70 -1.95 -2.53 4.77
C SER A 70 -2.06 -3.92 4.14
N MET A 71 -0.95 -4.63 3.95
CA MET A 71 -0.95 -5.99 3.43
C MET A 71 -1.54 -7.01 4.42
N GLN A 72 -1.38 -6.80 5.73
CA GLN A 72 -2.06 -7.62 6.74
C GLN A 72 -3.58 -7.36 6.74
N LEU A 73 -4.01 -6.10 6.57
CA LEU A 73 -5.43 -5.77 6.47
C LEU A 73 -6.04 -6.36 5.21
N LEU A 74 -5.34 -6.32 4.07
CA LEU A 74 -5.73 -6.95 2.82
C LEU A 74 -6.12 -8.43 3.01
N MET A 75 -5.37 -9.17 3.80
CA MET A 75 -5.66 -10.59 4.09
C MET A 75 -6.92 -10.83 4.93
N ARG A 76 -7.46 -9.80 5.57
CA ARG A 76 -8.61 -9.88 6.49
C ARG A 76 -9.86 -9.22 5.95
N ARG A 77 -9.74 -8.50 4.85
CA ARG A 77 -10.81 -7.66 4.29
C ARG A 77 -11.00 -7.99 2.81
N PRO A 78 -11.87 -8.97 2.51
CA PRO A 78 -12.07 -9.47 1.14
C PRO A 78 -12.67 -8.44 0.18
N GLU A 79 -13.21 -7.34 0.69
CA GLU A 79 -13.71 -6.23 -0.11
C GLU A 79 -12.61 -5.34 -0.68
N ILE A 80 -11.34 -5.51 -0.26
CA ILE A 80 -10.22 -4.75 -0.82
C ILE A 80 -9.85 -5.35 -2.17
N ALA A 81 -10.13 -4.59 -3.23
CA ALA A 81 -9.95 -5.01 -4.62
C ALA A 81 -8.50 -4.89 -5.13
N GLY A 82 -7.70 -4.00 -4.52
CA GLY A 82 -6.33 -3.78 -4.93
C GLY A 82 -5.49 -3.02 -3.91
N PHE A 83 -4.18 -3.03 -4.11
CA PHE A 83 -3.26 -2.36 -3.19
C PHE A 83 -2.12 -1.60 -3.87
N ILE A 84 -1.61 -0.59 -3.17
CA ILE A 84 -0.36 0.12 -3.50
C ILE A 84 0.59 0.01 -2.31
N SER A 85 1.72 -0.66 -2.49
CA SER A 85 2.74 -0.87 -1.46
C SER A 85 4.02 -0.12 -1.84
N ILE A 86 4.39 0.91 -1.07
CA ILE A 86 5.56 1.73 -1.33
C ILE A 86 6.64 1.40 -0.30
N ALA A 87 7.81 1.00 -0.77
CA ALA A 87 8.95 0.60 0.04
C ALA A 87 8.60 -0.40 1.16
N PRO A 88 7.96 -1.55 0.84
CA PRO A 88 7.60 -2.55 1.86
C PRO A 88 8.85 -3.05 2.59
N PRO A 89 8.84 -3.11 3.93
CA PRO A 89 10.03 -3.43 4.73
C PRO A 89 10.26 -4.95 4.80
N ALA A 90 10.51 -5.58 3.64
CA ALA A 90 10.61 -7.03 3.47
C ALA A 90 11.86 -7.65 4.14
N ASN A 91 12.84 -6.83 4.53
CA ASN A 91 14.02 -7.25 5.29
C ASN A 91 13.76 -7.34 6.80
N ASN A 92 12.76 -6.62 7.33
CA ASN A 92 12.53 -6.50 8.77
C ASN A 92 11.21 -7.12 9.24
N PHE A 93 10.26 -7.31 8.33
CA PHE A 93 8.93 -7.85 8.63
C PHE A 93 8.61 -9.05 7.77
N ASP A 94 7.88 -9.99 8.33
CA ASP A 94 7.41 -11.17 7.62
C ASP A 94 6.23 -10.82 6.69
N PHE A 95 6.31 -11.27 5.44
CA PHE A 95 5.27 -11.18 4.41
C PHE A 95 4.82 -12.56 3.93
N THR A 96 5.18 -13.64 4.62
CA THR A 96 4.81 -15.02 4.22
C THR A 96 3.31 -15.26 4.31
N PHE A 97 2.60 -14.48 5.11
CA PHE A 97 1.14 -14.52 5.19
C PHE A 97 0.42 -14.22 3.88
N LEU A 98 1.10 -13.62 2.89
CA LEU A 98 0.55 -13.33 1.55
C LEU A 98 0.60 -14.55 0.61
N ALA A 99 0.27 -15.71 1.11
CA ALA A 99 0.23 -16.95 0.34
C ALA A 99 -1.01 -17.78 0.70
N PRO A 100 -2.13 -17.66 -0.07
CA PRO A 100 -2.29 -16.86 -1.28
C PRO A 100 -2.59 -15.38 -1.01
N CYS A 101 -2.05 -14.49 -1.86
CA CYS A 101 -2.41 -13.08 -1.85
C CYS A 101 -3.77 -12.88 -2.52
N PRO A 102 -4.74 -12.18 -1.90
CA PRO A 102 -6.11 -12.14 -2.39
C PRO A 102 -6.37 -11.12 -3.51
N ALA A 103 -5.45 -10.19 -3.77
CA ALA A 103 -5.67 -9.13 -4.75
C ALA A 103 -4.40 -8.77 -5.53
N SER A 104 -4.60 -8.25 -6.74
CA SER A 104 -3.56 -7.64 -7.56
C SER A 104 -3.10 -6.31 -6.96
N GLY A 105 -1.88 -5.89 -7.27
CA GLY A 105 -1.38 -4.64 -6.72
C GLY A 105 -0.07 -4.14 -7.32
N LEU A 106 0.32 -2.96 -6.88
CA LEU A 106 1.56 -2.30 -7.25
C LEU A 106 2.53 -2.27 -6.07
N ILE A 107 3.76 -2.66 -6.32
CA ILE A 107 4.89 -2.44 -5.41
C ILE A 107 5.84 -1.42 -6.03
N VAL A 108 6.14 -0.34 -5.31
CA VAL A 108 7.11 0.69 -5.73
C VAL A 108 8.28 0.71 -4.76
N HIS A 109 9.50 0.64 -5.29
CA HIS A 109 10.69 0.61 -4.45
C HIS A 109 11.83 1.48 -5.02
N GLY A 110 12.67 2.04 -4.13
CA GLY A 110 13.83 2.83 -4.51
C GLY A 110 15.04 1.95 -4.80
N SER A 111 15.75 2.19 -5.92
CA SER A 111 16.93 1.37 -6.28
C SER A 111 18.16 1.63 -5.41
N ARG A 112 18.15 2.67 -4.57
CA ARG A 112 19.18 3.02 -3.61
C ARG A 112 18.61 3.14 -2.21
N ASP A 113 17.61 2.32 -1.90
CA ASP A 113 17.04 2.24 -0.56
C ASP A 113 18.06 1.56 0.37
N GLU A 114 18.55 2.33 1.34
CA GLU A 114 19.53 1.87 2.33
C GLU A 114 18.86 1.30 3.59
N THR A 115 17.56 1.57 3.76
CA THR A 115 16.76 1.07 4.89
C THR A 115 16.22 -0.32 4.60
N VAL A 116 15.72 -0.50 3.38
CA VAL A 116 15.22 -1.77 2.85
C VAL A 116 15.97 -2.06 1.55
N PRO A 117 16.91 -3.00 1.54
CA PRO A 117 17.63 -3.36 0.32
C PRO A 117 16.67 -3.71 -0.82
N GLU A 118 16.95 -3.20 -2.00
CA GLU A 118 16.08 -3.41 -3.19
C GLU A 118 15.87 -4.90 -3.48
N ALA A 119 16.88 -5.73 -3.23
CA ALA A 119 16.81 -7.17 -3.43
C ALA A 119 15.72 -7.84 -2.59
N ASP A 120 15.47 -7.36 -1.36
CA ASP A 120 14.43 -7.93 -0.48
C ASP A 120 13.02 -7.58 -0.98
N ALA A 121 12.83 -6.35 -1.46
CA ALA A 121 11.57 -5.94 -2.07
C ALA A 121 11.31 -6.64 -3.42
N ALA A 122 12.34 -6.83 -4.22
CA ALA A 122 12.27 -7.59 -5.47
C ALA A 122 11.90 -9.06 -5.20
N ALA A 123 12.54 -9.71 -4.23
CA ALA A 123 12.22 -11.08 -3.85
C ALA A 123 10.77 -11.23 -3.33
N LEU A 124 10.26 -10.26 -2.60
CA LEU A 124 8.85 -10.20 -2.21
C LEU A 124 7.95 -10.12 -3.46
N ALA A 125 8.25 -9.22 -4.37
CA ALA A 125 7.47 -9.06 -5.61
C ALA A 125 7.48 -10.35 -6.46
N GLU A 126 8.62 -10.99 -6.65
CA GLU A 126 8.76 -12.25 -7.37
C GLU A 126 7.92 -13.38 -6.76
N ARG A 127 7.92 -13.52 -5.43
CA ARG A 127 7.09 -14.51 -4.73
C ARG A 127 5.60 -14.28 -4.95
N LEU A 128 5.18 -13.03 -4.99
CA LEU A 128 3.78 -12.68 -5.26
C LEU A 128 3.42 -12.88 -6.73
N GLN A 129 4.31 -12.51 -7.66
CA GLN A 129 4.13 -12.70 -9.10
C GLN A 129 4.03 -14.18 -9.51
N ALA A 130 4.66 -15.07 -8.75
CA ALA A 130 4.58 -16.51 -8.97
C ALA A 130 3.20 -17.10 -8.64
N GLN A 131 2.33 -16.37 -7.95
CA GLN A 131 1.00 -16.83 -7.57
C GLN A 131 0.01 -16.69 -8.74
N ARG A 132 -0.93 -17.64 -8.83
CA ARG A 132 -1.96 -17.62 -9.87
C ARG A 132 -3.13 -16.74 -9.45
N GLY A 133 -3.78 -16.13 -10.44
CA GLY A 133 -5.03 -15.37 -10.24
C GLY A 133 -4.82 -13.92 -9.81
N ILE A 134 -3.59 -13.47 -9.63
CA ILE A 134 -3.24 -12.07 -9.34
C ILE A 134 -2.15 -11.57 -10.27
N ALA A 135 -2.10 -10.26 -10.47
CA ALA A 135 -1.06 -9.56 -11.22
C ALA A 135 -0.37 -8.55 -10.28
N ILE A 136 0.93 -8.69 -10.12
CA ILE A 136 1.74 -7.78 -9.30
C ILE A 136 2.68 -6.99 -10.19
N ASP A 137 2.49 -5.69 -10.25
CA ASP A 137 3.44 -4.76 -10.88
C ASP A 137 4.53 -4.39 -9.87
N TYR A 138 5.78 -4.55 -10.29
CA TYR A 138 6.94 -4.08 -9.51
C TYR A 138 7.62 -2.93 -10.25
N ARG A 139 7.67 -1.76 -9.61
CA ARG A 139 8.23 -0.54 -10.19
C ARG A 139 9.44 -0.07 -9.38
N LYS A 140 10.62 -0.23 -9.95
CA LYS A 140 11.86 0.28 -9.37
C LYS A 140 12.11 1.72 -9.79
N ILE A 141 12.28 2.62 -8.82
CA ILE A 141 12.58 4.04 -9.06
C ILE A 141 14.10 4.25 -9.02
N PRO A 142 14.74 4.48 -10.19
CA PRO A 142 16.18 4.62 -10.27
C PRO A 142 16.72 5.78 -9.41
N GLY A 143 17.73 5.48 -8.59
CA GLY A 143 18.42 6.44 -7.74
C GLY A 143 17.62 6.93 -6.55
N ALA A 144 16.44 6.38 -6.28
CA ALA A 144 15.64 6.75 -5.12
C ALA A 144 16.10 6.01 -3.86
N THR A 145 16.17 6.74 -2.75
CA THR A 145 16.36 6.21 -1.40
C THR A 145 15.01 5.78 -0.80
N HIS A 146 15.01 5.33 0.47
CA HIS A 146 13.78 4.98 1.19
C HIS A 146 12.74 6.12 1.22
N PHE A 147 13.21 7.35 1.35
CA PHE A 147 12.35 8.54 1.45
C PHE A 147 11.98 9.18 0.11
N PHE A 148 12.47 8.65 -1.02
CA PHE A 148 12.20 9.15 -2.37
C PHE A 148 12.47 10.64 -2.56
N GLN A 149 13.42 11.22 -1.84
CA GLN A 149 13.80 12.63 -1.94
C GLN A 149 14.16 12.98 -3.38
N GLY A 150 13.54 14.06 -3.91
CA GLY A 150 13.73 14.50 -5.29
C GLY A 150 13.20 13.52 -6.36
N LYS A 151 12.43 12.49 -5.96
CA LYS A 151 11.87 11.46 -6.86
C LYS A 151 10.36 11.25 -6.69
N MET A 152 9.71 12.05 -5.84
CA MET A 152 8.27 11.89 -5.54
C MET A 152 7.39 12.01 -6.78
N ASP A 153 7.70 12.93 -7.71
CA ASP A 153 6.95 13.08 -8.96
C ASP A 153 6.95 11.77 -9.78
N ARG A 154 8.09 11.06 -9.76
CA ARG A 154 8.17 9.78 -10.45
C ARG A 154 7.36 8.70 -9.74
N VAL A 155 7.39 8.63 -8.42
CA VAL A 155 6.53 7.72 -7.64
C VAL A 155 5.06 7.99 -7.93
N THR A 156 4.63 9.26 -7.84
CA THR A 156 3.25 9.69 -8.12
C THR A 156 2.83 9.32 -9.54
N LYS A 157 3.71 9.53 -10.52
CA LYS A 157 3.47 9.15 -11.91
C LYS A 157 3.25 7.63 -12.08
N GLU A 158 4.13 6.81 -11.50
CA GLU A 158 4.01 5.34 -11.60
C GLU A 158 2.73 4.83 -10.91
N VAL A 159 2.40 5.37 -9.74
CA VAL A 159 1.14 5.09 -9.05
C VAL A 159 -0.06 5.49 -9.92
N GLY A 160 -0.02 6.69 -10.51
CA GLY A 160 -1.05 7.19 -11.40
C GLY A 160 -1.29 6.29 -12.60
N ILE A 161 -0.22 5.91 -13.32
CA ILE A 161 -0.29 5.02 -14.47
C ILE A 161 -0.94 3.68 -14.07
N TYR A 162 -0.54 3.11 -12.93
CA TYR A 162 -1.08 1.86 -12.46
C TYR A 162 -2.58 1.97 -12.13
N LEU A 163 -2.98 2.98 -11.38
CA LEU A 163 -4.39 3.21 -11.03
C LEU A 163 -5.24 3.43 -12.29
N ASP A 164 -4.79 4.26 -13.24
CA ASP A 164 -5.52 4.53 -14.48
C ASP A 164 -5.73 3.29 -15.35
N ALA A 165 -4.78 2.37 -15.34
CA ALA A 165 -4.88 1.12 -16.08
C ALA A 165 -5.87 0.14 -15.43
N ASN A 166 -5.87 0.05 -14.09
CA ASN A 166 -6.63 -0.96 -13.37
C ASN A 166 -8.05 -0.52 -13.00
N LEU A 167 -8.30 0.77 -12.80
CA LEU A 167 -9.64 1.29 -12.53
C LEU A 167 -10.56 1.30 -13.76
N LYS A 168 -10.03 1.30 -14.97
CA LYS A 168 -10.83 1.20 -16.21
C LYS A 168 -11.41 -0.19 -16.46
N VAL A 169 -10.80 -1.21 -15.89
CA VAL A 169 -11.25 -2.61 -16.04
C VAL A 169 -12.48 -2.90 -15.19
N GLU A 170 -12.66 -2.16 -14.09
CA GLU A 170 -13.83 -2.32 -13.20
C GLU A 170 -15.08 -1.58 -13.70
N ALA A 171 -14.94 -0.67 -14.67
CA ALA A 171 -16.04 0.14 -15.21
C ALA A 171 -16.69 -0.46 -16.49
N ALA A 172 -16.24 -1.62 -16.94
CA ALA A 172 -16.74 -2.36 -18.12
C ALA A 172 -17.49 -3.61 -17.71
#